data_b755dd2f463d162158e4d610a1aa39bc
#
_entry.id   b755dd2f463d162158e4d610a1aa39bc
#
_cell.length_a   1.000
_cell.length_b   1.000
_cell.length_c   1.000
_cell.angle_alpha   90.00
_cell.angle_beta   90.00
_cell.angle_gamma   90.00
#
_symmetry.space_group_name_H-M   'P 1'
#
loop_
_entity.id
_entity.type
_entity.pdbx_description
1 polymer ?
#
loop_
_entity_poly.entity_id
_entity_poly.type
_entity_poly.pdbx_seq_one_letter_code
_entity_poly.pdbx_strand_id
1 'polypeptide(L)'
;MIDIAILRENPEAVKANMEKKFQHDRLHLVDEAVELDKQYRDVVTQASDLRAMRNKLSKEIGQFMREGKRDLAEENKRKVNEAAETLKELEAKELELGPKLKEVMMKIPNFIDDSVPVGKDDSENVEIQKYGDPVVPEYEIPYHADIIGSFDGLDKDASGRTSGNGFYYLMGDIARLSSAMITYARDFMIDKGFTYCIPPFMIRSDVVTGVMSFAEMDAMMYKIEGEDLYLIGTSEHSMIGKFKDQIVKEESLPITMTSYSPCFRKEVGAHGIEERGIYRVHQFEKQEMVVLCKPEDAMEWYDKMWSYTVELFRNLDIPVRTLECCSGDLADLKVKSCDVEAWSPRQKKYFEVGSCSTLGDAQARRLGIRTKGERGTYYVATLNNTVLATTRALIAFIENNYNEDGSINIPVALRPYMGGKEKITVK
;
A
#
# COMPACT_ATOMS: atom_id res chain seq x y z
N MET A 1 10.98 -0.75 3.17
CA MET A 1 12.29 -1.20 3.75
C MET A 1 13.14 0.04 3.94
N ILE A 2 13.69 0.25 5.13
CA ILE A 2 14.58 1.37 5.41
C ILE A 2 15.92 1.24 4.65
N ASP A 3 16.69 2.35 4.57
CA ASP A 3 18.03 2.31 4.02
C ASP A 3 18.98 1.56 4.98
N ILE A 4 19.71 0.59 4.45
CA ILE A 4 20.74 -0.15 5.21
C ILE A 4 21.85 0.76 5.74
N ALA A 5 22.10 1.89 5.07
CA ALA A 5 23.07 2.88 5.53
C ALA A 5 22.66 3.47 6.88
N ILE A 6 21.39 3.80 7.07
CA ILE A 6 20.87 4.31 8.35
C ILE A 6 21.08 3.30 9.47
N LEU A 7 20.80 2.01 9.17
CA LEU A 7 20.98 0.93 10.13
C LEU A 7 22.45 0.80 10.56
N ARG A 8 23.40 0.95 9.63
CA ARG A 8 24.85 0.91 9.90
C ARG A 8 25.31 2.09 10.75
N GLU A 9 24.84 3.27 10.43
CA GLU A 9 25.29 4.52 11.06
C GLU A 9 24.68 4.73 12.43
N ASN A 10 23.38 4.41 12.58
CA ASN A 10 22.65 4.67 13.83
C ASN A 10 21.55 3.60 14.10
N PRO A 11 21.92 2.38 14.49
CA PRO A 11 20.95 1.34 14.82
C PRO A 11 20.03 1.71 15.99
N GLU A 12 20.50 2.53 16.91
CA GLU A 12 19.69 2.98 18.06
C GLU A 12 18.55 3.92 17.63
N ALA A 13 18.73 4.74 16.59
CA ALA A 13 17.63 5.52 16.04
C ALA A 13 16.54 4.63 15.43
N VAL A 14 16.93 3.50 14.81
CA VAL A 14 15.97 2.52 14.29
C VAL A 14 15.18 1.88 15.42
N LYS A 15 15.85 1.46 16.51
CA LYS A 15 15.20 0.92 17.71
C LYS A 15 14.24 1.94 18.34
N ALA A 16 14.68 3.19 18.50
CA ALA A 16 13.85 4.26 19.05
C ALA A 16 12.58 4.52 18.18
N ASN A 17 12.69 4.45 16.85
CA ASN A 17 11.54 4.53 15.96
C ASN A 17 10.58 3.32 16.15
N MET A 18 11.10 2.12 16.33
CA MET A 18 10.30 0.92 16.61
C MET A 18 9.61 1.00 17.98
N GLU A 19 10.26 1.59 18.98
CA GLU A 19 9.65 1.85 20.30
C GLU A 19 8.49 2.84 20.19
N LYS A 20 8.62 3.93 19.41
CA LYS A 20 7.51 4.86 19.10
C LYS A 20 6.33 4.13 18.45
N LYS A 21 6.57 3.08 17.67
CA LYS A 21 5.56 2.21 17.04
C LYS A 21 5.07 1.07 17.95
N PHE A 22 5.47 1.03 19.22
CA PHE A 22 5.13 -0.03 20.19
C PHE A 22 5.53 -1.45 19.75
N GLN A 23 6.60 -1.59 18.96
CA GLN A 23 7.10 -2.88 18.44
C GLN A 23 8.30 -3.40 19.28
N HIS A 24 8.16 -3.40 20.59
CA HIS A 24 9.24 -3.77 21.52
C HIS A 24 9.73 -5.22 21.37
N ASP A 25 8.85 -6.13 20.99
CA ASP A 25 9.14 -7.55 20.75
C ASP A 25 10.05 -7.80 19.55
N ARG A 26 10.16 -6.81 18.64
CA ARG A 26 10.88 -6.90 17.36
C ARG A 26 12.22 -6.17 17.36
N LEU A 27 12.64 -5.51 18.45
CA LEU A 27 13.87 -4.72 18.52
C LEU A 27 15.13 -5.55 18.19
N HIS A 28 15.13 -6.84 18.53
CA HIS A 28 16.22 -7.77 18.23
C HIS A 28 16.53 -7.89 16.73
N LEU A 29 15.55 -7.61 15.83
CA LEU A 29 15.74 -7.64 14.38
C LEU A 29 16.77 -6.61 13.91
N VAL A 30 16.91 -5.50 14.64
CA VAL A 30 17.92 -4.47 14.33
C VAL A 30 19.33 -5.02 14.52
N ASP A 31 19.59 -5.67 15.64
CA ASP A 31 20.90 -6.26 15.93
C ASP A 31 21.21 -7.43 14.97
N GLU A 32 20.21 -8.27 14.67
CA GLU A 32 20.32 -9.34 13.68
C GLU A 32 20.68 -8.80 12.29
N ALA A 33 20.01 -7.73 11.85
CA ALA A 33 20.28 -7.12 10.55
C ALA A 33 21.68 -6.49 10.48
N VAL A 34 22.16 -5.84 11.55
CA VAL A 34 23.52 -5.29 11.64
C VAL A 34 24.57 -6.39 11.51
N GLU A 35 24.39 -7.50 12.22
CA GLU A 35 25.33 -8.63 12.17
C GLU A 35 25.32 -9.32 10.80
N LEU A 36 24.14 -9.56 10.21
CA LEU A 36 24.01 -10.13 8.87
C LEU A 36 24.62 -9.22 7.80
N ASP A 37 24.42 -7.91 7.90
CA ASP A 37 25.02 -6.95 6.97
C ASP A 37 26.54 -6.96 7.04
N LYS A 38 27.11 -7.04 8.24
CA LYS A 38 28.56 -7.16 8.44
C LYS A 38 29.08 -8.43 7.77
N GLN A 39 28.49 -9.58 8.06
CA GLN A 39 28.88 -10.86 7.47
C GLN A 39 28.76 -10.84 5.94
N TYR A 40 27.66 -10.32 5.41
CA TYR A 40 27.45 -10.21 3.97
C TYR A 40 28.53 -9.34 3.29
N ARG A 41 28.83 -8.14 3.85
CA ARG A 41 29.88 -7.26 3.31
C ARG A 41 31.27 -7.90 3.36
N ASP A 42 31.59 -8.59 4.43
CA ASP A 42 32.88 -9.28 4.59
C ASP A 42 33.03 -10.37 3.51
N VAL A 43 31.98 -11.16 3.27
CA VAL A 43 31.97 -12.20 2.23
C VAL A 43 32.07 -11.58 0.83
N VAL A 44 31.32 -10.53 0.53
CA VAL A 44 31.35 -9.83 -0.78
C VAL A 44 32.74 -9.22 -1.05
N THR A 45 33.37 -8.62 -0.02
CA THR A 45 34.71 -8.04 -0.14
C THR A 45 35.74 -9.12 -0.42
N GLN A 46 35.76 -10.21 0.36
CA GLN A 46 36.66 -11.33 0.15
C GLN A 46 36.49 -11.97 -1.23
N ALA A 47 35.26 -12.17 -1.68
CA ALA A 47 34.97 -12.70 -3.01
C ALA A 47 35.46 -11.76 -4.12
N SER A 48 35.29 -10.44 -3.94
CA SER A 48 35.77 -9.43 -4.90
C SER A 48 37.30 -9.44 -5.00
N ASP A 49 37.99 -9.49 -3.86
CA ASP A 49 39.47 -9.52 -3.80
C ASP A 49 40.03 -10.79 -4.47
N LEU A 50 39.40 -11.95 -4.20
CA LEU A 50 39.79 -13.19 -4.84
C LEU A 50 39.52 -13.20 -6.35
N ARG A 51 38.41 -12.61 -6.81
CA ARG A 51 38.15 -12.45 -8.25
C ARG A 51 39.20 -11.55 -8.90
N ALA A 52 39.60 -10.45 -8.26
CA ALA A 52 40.65 -9.56 -8.75
C ALA A 52 42.02 -10.28 -8.80
N MET A 53 42.39 -10.99 -7.74
CA MET A 53 43.62 -11.81 -7.67
C MET A 53 43.63 -12.88 -8.78
N ARG A 54 42.56 -13.65 -8.90
CA ARG A 54 42.42 -14.71 -9.96
C ARG A 54 42.63 -14.11 -11.34
N ASN A 55 42.02 -12.97 -11.63
CA ASN A 55 42.14 -12.32 -12.94
C ASN A 55 43.57 -11.84 -13.21
N LYS A 56 44.29 -11.32 -12.19
CA LYS A 56 45.70 -10.93 -12.26
C LYS A 56 46.61 -12.16 -12.53
N LEU A 57 46.49 -13.22 -11.71
CA LEU A 57 47.26 -14.42 -11.87
C LEU A 57 47.04 -15.11 -13.21
N SER A 58 45.81 -15.10 -13.74
CA SER A 58 45.49 -15.65 -15.07
C SER A 58 46.21 -14.89 -16.20
N LYS A 59 46.36 -13.58 -16.10
CA LYS A 59 47.14 -12.80 -17.06
C LYS A 59 48.64 -13.13 -16.95
N GLU A 60 49.16 -13.24 -15.74
CA GLU A 60 50.59 -13.56 -15.51
C GLU A 60 50.91 -14.99 -16.01
N ILE A 61 50.05 -15.98 -15.86
CA ILE A 61 50.22 -17.32 -16.44
C ILE A 61 50.44 -17.22 -17.97
N GLY A 62 49.62 -16.43 -18.65
CA GLY A 62 49.77 -16.23 -20.10
C GLY A 62 51.08 -15.58 -20.48
N GLN A 63 51.60 -14.66 -19.65
CA GLN A 63 52.89 -14.04 -19.85
C GLN A 63 54.05 -15.01 -19.61
N PHE A 64 54.08 -15.73 -18.46
CA PHE A 64 55.11 -16.66 -18.13
C PHE A 64 55.20 -17.83 -19.12
N MET A 65 54.09 -18.26 -19.66
CA MET A 65 54.09 -19.30 -20.71
C MET A 65 54.77 -18.79 -22.00
N ARG A 66 54.56 -17.52 -22.38
CA ARG A 66 55.24 -16.91 -23.56
C ARG A 66 56.76 -16.69 -23.32
N GLU A 67 57.12 -16.39 -22.07
CA GLU A 67 58.50 -16.19 -21.65
C GLU A 67 59.26 -17.50 -21.36
N GLY A 68 58.61 -18.66 -21.49
CA GLY A 68 59.18 -19.96 -21.22
C GLY A 68 59.38 -20.30 -19.70
N LYS A 69 58.85 -19.49 -18.81
CA LYS A 69 58.93 -19.62 -17.33
C LYS A 69 57.88 -20.56 -16.82
N ARG A 70 58.00 -21.86 -17.12
CA ARG A 70 56.97 -22.87 -16.86
C ARG A 70 56.67 -23.06 -15.37
N ASP A 71 57.73 -23.04 -14.50
CA ASP A 71 57.54 -23.25 -13.07
C ASP A 71 56.70 -22.16 -12.41
N LEU A 72 56.92 -20.88 -12.81
CA LEU A 72 56.08 -19.76 -12.32
C LEU A 72 54.65 -19.83 -12.85
N ALA A 73 54.46 -20.30 -14.09
CA ALA A 73 53.13 -20.52 -14.62
C ALA A 73 52.38 -21.61 -13.87
N GLU A 74 53.03 -22.72 -13.51
CA GLU A 74 52.39 -23.80 -12.75
C GLU A 74 52.09 -23.39 -11.29
N GLU A 75 52.98 -22.62 -10.66
CA GLU A 75 52.71 -22.04 -9.32
C GLU A 75 51.47 -21.16 -9.35
N ASN A 76 51.35 -20.24 -10.34
CA ASN A 76 50.17 -19.38 -10.47
C ASN A 76 48.92 -20.15 -10.81
N LYS A 77 48.99 -21.24 -11.60
CA LYS A 77 47.85 -22.14 -11.85
C LYS A 77 47.34 -22.76 -10.56
N ARG A 78 48.23 -23.23 -9.67
CA ARG A 78 47.85 -23.78 -8.37
C ARG A 78 47.11 -22.73 -7.54
N LYS A 79 47.67 -21.50 -7.42
CA LYS A 79 47.05 -20.39 -6.71
C LYS A 79 45.66 -20.01 -7.29
N VAL A 80 45.51 -20.06 -8.61
CA VAL A 80 44.22 -19.86 -9.27
C VAL A 80 43.19 -20.92 -8.91
N ASN A 81 43.63 -22.21 -8.86
CA ASN A 81 42.75 -23.31 -8.45
C ASN A 81 42.33 -23.22 -6.99
N GLU A 82 43.27 -22.93 -6.09
CA GLU A 82 42.99 -22.70 -4.67
C GLU A 82 42.01 -21.54 -4.47
N ALA A 83 42.24 -20.42 -5.17
CA ALA A 83 41.34 -19.28 -5.15
C ALA A 83 39.94 -19.61 -5.73
N ALA A 84 39.83 -20.48 -6.71
CA ALA A 84 38.56 -20.88 -7.30
C ALA A 84 37.72 -21.73 -6.30
N GLU A 85 38.32 -22.59 -5.54
CA GLU A 85 37.62 -23.38 -4.49
C GLU A 85 37.05 -22.45 -3.41
N THR A 86 37.92 -21.57 -2.85
CA THR A 86 37.48 -20.58 -1.83
C THR A 86 36.43 -19.63 -2.38
N LEU A 87 36.56 -19.19 -3.63
CA LEU A 87 35.58 -18.32 -4.27
C LEU A 87 34.20 -18.98 -4.37
N LYS A 88 34.15 -20.29 -4.68
CA LYS A 88 32.89 -21.06 -4.72
C LYS A 88 32.20 -21.11 -3.37
N GLU A 89 32.95 -21.28 -2.27
CA GLU A 89 32.39 -21.26 -0.92
C GLU A 89 31.87 -19.87 -0.54
N LEU A 90 32.59 -18.80 -0.89
CA LEU A 90 32.16 -17.43 -0.63
C LEU A 90 30.92 -17.07 -1.45
N GLU A 91 30.84 -17.46 -2.71
CA GLU A 91 29.67 -17.25 -3.56
C GLU A 91 28.42 -17.98 -3.03
N ALA A 92 28.59 -19.19 -2.48
CA ALA A 92 27.51 -19.91 -1.81
C ALA A 92 27.02 -19.15 -0.55
N LYS A 93 27.94 -18.62 0.26
CA LYS A 93 27.58 -17.79 1.43
C LYS A 93 26.92 -16.47 1.03
N GLU A 94 27.40 -15.82 -0.04
CA GLU A 94 26.78 -14.61 -0.59
C GLU A 94 25.32 -14.86 -0.99
N LEU A 95 25.05 -16.00 -1.67
CA LEU A 95 23.70 -16.45 -2.06
C LEU A 95 22.80 -16.79 -0.87
N GLU A 96 23.37 -17.20 0.26
CA GLU A 96 22.61 -17.46 1.50
C GLU A 96 22.33 -16.17 2.28
N LEU A 97 23.39 -15.38 2.56
CA LEU A 97 23.33 -14.22 3.44
C LEU A 97 22.51 -13.06 2.84
N GLY A 98 22.60 -12.84 1.53
CA GLY A 98 21.89 -11.74 0.86
C GLY A 98 20.37 -11.81 1.03
N PRO A 99 19.71 -12.93 0.66
CA PRO A 99 18.27 -13.13 0.89
C PRO A 99 17.87 -13.06 2.36
N LYS A 100 18.68 -13.65 3.28
CA LYS A 100 18.43 -13.64 4.72
C LYS A 100 18.46 -12.21 5.27
N LEU A 101 19.47 -11.42 4.91
CA LEU A 101 19.54 -10.01 5.29
C LEU A 101 18.32 -9.23 4.76
N LYS A 102 17.97 -9.44 3.49
CA LYS A 102 16.79 -8.79 2.88
C LYS A 102 15.51 -9.15 3.64
N GLU A 103 15.32 -10.41 4.01
CA GLU A 103 14.15 -10.85 4.77
C GLU A 103 14.04 -10.15 6.12
N VAL A 104 15.14 -10.08 6.89
CA VAL A 104 15.17 -9.39 8.19
C VAL A 104 14.90 -7.90 8.01
N MET A 105 15.55 -7.25 7.05
CA MET A 105 15.34 -5.84 6.72
C MET A 105 13.89 -5.53 6.33
N MET A 106 13.18 -6.46 5.70
CA MET A 106 11.77 -6.28 5.34
C MET A 106 10.81 -6.36 6.53
N LYS A 107 11.26 -6.90 7.67
CA LYS A 107 10.50 -6.96 8.93
C LYS A 107 10.71 -5.71 9.81
N ILE A 108 11.73 -4.90 9.52
CA ILE A 108 11.97 -3.64 10.21
C ILE A 108 11.07 -2.56 9.61
N PRO A 109 10.27 -1.84 10.44
CA PRO A 109 9.35 -0.82 9.95
C PRO A 109 10.09 0.39 9.38
N ASN A 110 9.38 1.16 8.56
CA ASN A 110 9.87 2.44 8.07
C ASN A 110 9.93 3.49 9.18
N PHE A 111 10.75 4.52 9.01
CA PHE A 111 10.73 5.69 9.89
C PHE A 111 9.39 6.42 9.74
N ILE A 112 8.81 6.80 10.86
CA ILE A 112 7.65 7.68 10.89
C ILE A 112 8.11 9.13 10.85
N ASP A 113 7.26 10.01 10.28
CA ASP A 113 7.49 11.45 10.28
C ASP A 113 7.43 11.99 11.71
N ASP A 114 8.23 13.03 12.02
CA ASP A 114 8.29 13.62 13.37
C ASP A 114 6.98 14.27 13.80
N SER A 115 6.09 14.62 12.86
CA SER A 115 4.76 15.19 13.14
C SER A 115 3.72 14.12 13.52
N VAL A 116 4.04 12.82 13.38
CA VAL A 116 3.11 11.74 13.74
C VAL A 116 2.89 11.71 15.24
N PRO A 117 1.64 11.80 15.74
CA PRO A 117 1.35 11.69 17.15
C PRO A 117 1.73 10.32 17.69
N VAL A 118 2.33 10.30 18.90
CA VAL A 118 2.65 9.04 19.58
C VAL A 118 1.39 8.51 20.25
N GLY A 119 0.97 7.31 19.90
CA GLY A 119 -0.21 6.63 20.44
C GLY A 119 -0.13 5.14 20.17
N LYS A 120 -0.85 4.33 20.95
CA LYS A 120 -0.75 2.86 20.96
C LYS A 120 -1.54 2.20 19.85
N ASP A 121 -2.75 2.69 19.58
CA ASP A 121 -3.69 2.11 18.62
C ASP A 121 -4.63 3.19 18.05
N ASP A 122 -5.56 2.80 17.19
CA ASP A 122 -6.50 3.68 16.48
C ASP A 122 -7.36 4.56 17.38
N SER A 123 -7.57 4.17 18.64
CA SER A 123 -8.32 4.98 19.62
C SER A 123 -7.60 6.28 20.02
N GLU A 124 -6.30 6.37 19.75
CA GLU A 124 -5.44 7.53 20.03
C GLU A 124 -5.13 8.36 18.78
N ASN A 125 -5.79 8.07 17.65
CA ASN A 125 -5.71 8.91 16.45
C ASN A 125 -6.26 10.31 16.72
N VAL A 126 -5.63 11.33 16.14
CA VAL A 126 -5.91 12.72 16.44
C VAL A 126 -6.79 13.35 15.37
N GLU A 127 -7.97 13.87 15.78
CA GLU A 127 -8.84 14.64 14.90
C GLU A 127 -8.17 15.96 14.52
N ILE A 128 -7.98 16.18 13.20
CA ILE A 128 -7.36 17.41 12.68
C ILE A 128 -8.43 18.45 12.37
N GLN A 129 -9.43 18.08 11.57
CA GLN A 129 -10.46 19.03 11.12
C GLN A 129 -11.75 18.32 10.71
N LYS A 130 -12.87 19.02 10.91
CA LYS A 130 -14.19 18.66 10.38
C LYS A 130 -14.55 19.53 9.19
N TYR A 131 -15.23 18.92 8.22
CA TYR A 131 -15.68 19.56 6.99
C TYR A 131 -17.19 19.32 6.81
N GLY A 132 -17.96 20.38 6.87
CA GLY A 132 -19.41 20.36 6.88
C GLY A 132 -19.99 20.03 8.26
N ASP A 133 -21.24 20.43 8.46
CA ASP A 133 -21.94 20.28 9.73
C ASP A 133 -22.61 18.90 9.80
N PRO A 134 -22.33 18.09 10.80
CA PRO A 134 -23.02 16.83 11.01
C PRO A 134 -24.48 17.08 11.42
N VAL A 135 -25.41 16.53 10.64
CA VAL A 135 -26.84 16.66 10.91
C VAL A 135 -27.38 15.34 11.43
N VAL A 136 -28.24 15.41 12.45
CA VAL A 136 -29.04 14.27 12.92
C VAL A 136 -30.51 14.65 12.68
N PRO A 137 -31.24 13.99 11.79
CA PRO A 137 -32.63 14.29 11.55
C PRO A 137 -33.51 13.92 12.77
N GLU A 138 -34.70 14.48 12.84
CA GLU A 138 -35.67 14.20 13.91
C GLU A 138 -36.33 12.80 13.76
N TYR A 139 -36.27 12.23 12.54
CA TYR A 139 -36.77 10.88 12.26
C TYR A 139 -35.65 9.84 12.40
N GLU A 140 -36.06 8.59 12.64
CA GLU A 140 -35.12 7.47 12.73
C GLU A 140 -34.62 7.05 11.36
N ILE A 141 -33.29 6.91 11.24
CA ILE A 141 -32.64 6.34 10.04
C ILE A 141 -32.47 4.82 10.30
N PRO A 142 -33.11 3.95 9.48
CA PRO A 142 -32.94 2.52 9.62
C PRO A 142 -31.50 2.06 9.37
N TYR A 143 -31.21 0.81 9.72
CA TYR A 143 -29.91 0.23 9.38
C TYR A 143 -29.72 0.15 7.87
N HIS A 144 -28.51 0.45 7.39
CA HIS A 144 -28.27 0.56 5.95
C HIS A 144 -28.72 -0.66 5.13
N ALA A 145 -28.59 -1.89 5.69
CA ALA A 145 -29.06 -3.08 4.99
C ALA A 145 -30.58 -3.13 4.89
N ASP A 146 -31.31 -2.60 5.87
CA ASP A 146 -32.78 -2.52 5.85
C ASP A 146 -33.24 -1.45 4.83
N ILE A 147 -32.53 -0.30 4.76
CA ILE A 147 -32.77 0.72 3.73
C ILE A 147 -32.56 0.12 2.35
N ILE A 148 -31.39 -0.48 2.09
CA ILE A 148 -31.08 -1.08 0.79
C ILE A 148 -32.09 -2.18 0.45
N GLY A 149 -32.50 -2.99 1.45
CA GLY A 149 -33.50 -4.05 1.29
C GLY A 149 -34.88 -3.51 0.87
N SER A 150 -35.31 -2.34 1.39
CA SER A 150 -36.59 -1.73 0.99
C SER A 150 -36.69 -1.35 -0.49
N PHE A 151 -35.53 -1.22 -1.18
CA PHE A 151 -35.44 -1.02 -2.63
C PHE A 151 -35.28 -2.32 -3.44
N ASP A 152 -35.41 -3.51 -2.81
CA ASP A 152 -35.00 -4.80 -3.39
C ASP A 152 -33.54 -4.76 -3.86
N GLY A 153 -32.71 -3.94 -3.21
CA GLY A 153 -31.36 -3.58 -3.64
C GLY A 153 -30.24 -4.47 -3.10
N LEU A 154 -30.54 -5.40 -2.15
CA LEU A 154 -29.54 -6.26 -1.50
C LEU A 154 -30.05 -7.69 -1.41
N ASP A 155 -29.29 -8.67 -1.93
CA ASP A 155 -29.56 -10.09 -1.73
C ASP A 155 -28.34 -10.77 -1.10
N LYS A 156 -28.39 -10.93 0.22
CA LYS A 156 -27.37 -11.64 1.01
C LYS A 156 -27.60 -13.15 1.02
N ASP A 157 -28.83 -13.60 0.87
CA ASP A 157 -29.15 -15.03 0.86
C ASP A 157 -28.61 -15.70 -0.41
N ALA A 158 -28.77 -15.06 -1.56
CA ALA A 158 -28.17 -15.54 -2.78
C ALA A 158 -26.63 -15.53 -2.71
N SER A 159 -26.01 -14.49 -2.15
CA SER A 159 -24.56 -14.46 -1.99
C SER A 159 -24.07 -15.55 -1.03
N GLY A 160 -24.82 -15.83 0.05
CA GLY A 160 -24.53 -16.93 0.95
C GLY A 160 -24.50 -18.29 0.24
N ARG A 161 -25.43 -18.52 -0.71
CA ARG A 161 -25.47 -19.77 -1.52
C ARG A 161 -24.37 -19.86 -2.58
N THR A 162 -23.94 -18.73 -3.13
CA THR A 162 -22.97 -18.71 -4.26
C THR A 162 -21.53 -18.57 -3.81
N SER A 163 -21.26 -17.78 -2.76
CA SER A 163 -19.89 -17.36 -2.39
C SER A 163 -19.63 -17.48 -0.89
N GLY A 164 -20.67 -17.63 -0.06
CA GLY A 164 -20.57 -17.65 1.38
C GLY A 164 -20.83 -16.27 2.03
N ASN A 165 -20.58 -16.18 3.32
CA ASN A 165 -20.72 -14.94 4.08
C ASN A 165 -19.67 -13.91 3.67
N GLY A 166 -19.96 -12.63 3.88
CA GLY A 166 -19.04 -11.53 3.53
C GLY A 166 -19.08 -11.13 2.05
N PHE A 167 -20.03 -11.68 1.27
CA PHE A 167 -20.34 -11.27 -0.10
C PHE A 167 -21.77 -10.69 -0.17
N TYR A 168 -22.11 -10.09 -1.31
CA TYR A 168 -23.41 -9.46 -1.53
C TYR A 168 -23.74 -9.37 -3.02
N TYR A 169 -25.04 -9.31 -3.33
CA TYR A 169 -25.53 -8.79 -4.60
C TYR A 169 -26.16 -7.42 -4.37
N LEU A 170 -25.77 -6.41 -5.13
CA LEU A 170 -26.51 -5.16 -5.26
C LEU A 170 -27.37 -5.22 -6.50
N MET A 171 -28.58 -4.67 -6.41
CA MET A 171 -29.56 -4.73 -7.49
C MET A 171 -30.25 -3.39 -7.71
N GLY A 172 -30.88 -3.23 -8.89
CA GLY A 172 -31.74 -2.10 -9.20
C GLY A 172 -31.08 -0.73 -9.11
N ASP A 173 -31.80 0.24 -8.57
CA ASP A 173 -31.30 1.62 -8.42
C ASP A 173 -30.15 1.72 -7.41
N ILE A 174 -30.03 0.82 -6.43
CA ILE A 174 -28.91 0.78 -5.50
C ILE A 174 -27.62 0.34 -6.21
N ALA A 175 -27.67 -0.69 -7.05
CA ALA A 175 -26.52 -1.09 -7.86
C ALA A 175 -26.08 0.02 -8.83
N ARG A 176 -27.06 0.70 -9.42
CA ARG A 176 -26.81 1.87 -10.28
C ARG A 176 -26.15 3.00 -9.49
N LEU A 177 -26.61 3.29 -8.26
CA LEU A 177 -26.04 4.30 -7.38
C LEU A 177 -24.58 3.99 -7.06
N SER A 178 -24.28 2.75 -6.68
CA SER A 178 -22.90 2.30 -6.42
C SER A 178 -22.00 2.52 -7.64
N SER A 179 -22.45 2.12 -8.84
CA SER A 179 -21.71 2.33 -10.09
C SER A 179 -21.58 3.81 -10.44
N ALA A 180 -22.61 4.62 -10.18
CA ALA A 180 -22.58 6.07 -10.40
C ALA A 180 -21.53 6.76 -9.52
N MET A 181 -21.43 6.38 -8.25
CA MET A 181 -20.43 6.91 -7.30
C MET A 181 -19.00 6.61 -7.77
N ILE A 182 -18.71 5.38 -8.20
CA ILE A 182 -17.40 5.00 -8.76
C ILE A 182 -17.09 5.76 -10.05
N THR A 183 -18.09 5.90 -10.94
CA THR A 183 -17.91 6.62 -12.20
C THR A 183 -17.62 8.09 -11.96
N TYR A 184 -18.35 8.72 -11.03
CA TYR A 184 -18.08 10.09 -10.59
C TYR A 184 -16.68 10.23 -9.98
N ALA A 185 -16.29 9.33 -9.09
CA ALA A 185 -14.96 9.35 -8.46
C ALA A 185 -13.82 9.23 -9.50
N ARG A 186 -14.00 8.40 -10.52
CA ARG A 186 -13.06 8.29 -11.64
C ARG A 186 -12.92 9.61 -12.40
N ASP A 187 -14.05 10.18 -12.82
CA ASP A 187 -14.07 11.40 -13.63
C ASP A 187 -13.54 12.59 -12.83
N PHE A 188 -13.90 12.68 -11.54
CA PHE A 188 -13.34 13.66 -10.60
C PHE A 188 -11.80 13.62 -10.54
N MET A 189 -11.20 12.43 -10.50
CA MET A 189 -9.73 12.30 -10.47
C MET A 189 -9.09 12.61 -11.82
N ILE A 190 -9.74 12.28 -12.92
CA ILE A 190 -9.28 12.69 -14.26
C ILE A 190 -9.26 14.22 -14.37
N ASP A 191 -10.29 14.89 -13.87
CA ASP A 191 -10.37 16.36 -13.85
C ASP A 191 -9.32 17.01 -12.93
N LYS A 192 -8.83 16.28 -11.90
CA LYS A 192 -7.67 16.67 -11.08
C LYS A 192 -6.33 16.42 -11.79
N GLY A 193 -6.31 15.91 -13.01
CA GLY A 193 -5.12 15.68 -13.83
C GLY A 193 -4.44 14.32 -13.61
N PHE A 194 -5.12 13.37 -12.94
CA PHE A 194 -4.59 12.02 -12.76
C PHE A 194 -4.81 11.17 -14.02
N THR A 195 -3.78 10.42 -14.41
CA THR A 195 -3.89 9.47 -15.50
C THR A 195 -4.71 8.26 -15.06
N TYR A 196 -5.86 8.03 -15.69
CA TYR A 196 -6.66 6.85 -15.42
C TYR A 196 -6.04 5.61 -16.05
N CYS A 197 -5.95 4.53 -15.29
CA CYS A 197 -5.49 3.24 -15.78
C CYS A 197 -6.34 2.07 -15.24
N ILE A 198 -6.40 0.99 -16.00
CA ILE A 198 -6.98 -0.29 -15.57
C ILE A 198 -5.82 -1.27 -15.43
N PRO A 199 -5.39 -1.61 -14.20
CA PRO A 199 -4.26 -2.49 -13.97
C PRO A 199 -4.68 -3.97 -13.94
N PRO A 200 -3.74 -4.91 -13.97
CA PRO A 200 -4.01 -6.30 -13.62
C PRO A 200 -4.56 -6.42 -12.19
N PHE A 201 -5.56 -7.30 -11.99
CA PHE A 201 -6.16 -7.55 -10.66
C PHE A 201 -5.53 -8.75 -9.95
N MET A 202 -4.52 -9.36 -10.56
CA MET A 202 -3.67 -10.40 -9.97
C MET A 202 -2.22 -9.99 -10.12
N ILE A 203 -1.43 -10.17 -9.05
CA ILE A 203 -0.03 -9.79 -8.99
C ILE A 203 0.82 -10.92 -8.41
N ARG A 204 2.12 -10.93 -8.73
CA ARG A 204 3.08 -11.92 -8.23
C ARG A 204 3.49 -11.66 -6.78
N SER A 205 3.97 -12.70 -6.10
CA SER A 205 4.42 -12.64 -4.70
C SER A 205 5.48 -11.57 -4.44
N ASP A 206 6.40 -11.35 -5.37
CA ASP A 206 7.46 -10.36 -5.25
C ASP A 206 6.95 -8.91 -5.35
N VAL A 207 5.84 -8.68 -6.06
CA VAL A 207 5.13 -7.40 -6.04
C VAL A 207 4.38 -7.24 -4.72
N VAL A 208 3.67 -8.28 -4.25
CA VAL A 208 2.95 -8.24 -2.95
C VAL A 208 3.90 -7.86 -1.82
N THR A 209 5.01 -8.57 -1.68
CA THR A 209 6.02 -8.30 -0.63
C THR A 209 6.74 -6.96 -0.82
N GLY A 210 6.70 -6.40 -2.03
CA GLY A 210 7.20 -5.06 -2.33
C GLY A 210 6.31 -3.94 -1.80
N VAL A 211 4.99 -4.13 -1.79
CA VAL A 211 4.00 -3.08 -1.48
C VAL A 211 3.43 -3.16 -0.07
N MET A 212 3.53 -4.29 0.62
CA MET A 212 3.01 -4.47 1.99
C MET A 212 3.95 -5.30 2.87
N SER A 213 3.65 -5.37 4.16
CA SER A 213 4.35 -6.25 5.09
C SER A 213 3.90 -7.72 4.93
N PHE A 214 4.71 -8.66 5.45
CA PHE A 214 4.34 -10.08 5.46
C PHE A 214 3.07 -10.35 6.27
N ALA A 215 2.91 -9.66 7.42
CA ALA A 215 1.73 -9.81 8.26
C ALA A 215 0.46 -9.34 7.55
N GLU A 216 0.51 -8.21 6.86
CA GLU A 216 -0.62 -7.72 6.05
C GLU A 216 -0.94 -8.69 4.89
N MET A 217 0.09 -9.23 4.22
CA MET A 217 -0.09 -10.20 3.15
C MET A 217 -0.85 -11.44 3.63
N ASP A 218 -0.45 -12.03 4.75
CA ASP A 218 -1.08 -13.23 5.31
C ASP A 218 -2.53 -12.97 5.77
N ALA A 219 -2.78 -11.81 6.37
CA ALA A 219 -4.09 -11.43 6.88
C ALA A 219 -5.08 -11.03 5.78
N MET A 220 -4.59 -10.47 4.66
CA MET A 220 -5.43 -9.81 3.65
C MET A 220 -5.56 -10.59 2.34
N MET A 221 -4.46 -11.18 1.82
CA MET A 221 -4.39 -11.55 0.42
C MET A 221 -4.92 -12.96 0.12
N TYR A 222 -5.76 -13.08 -0.90
CA TYR A 222 -6.12 -14.38 -1.50
C TYR A 222 -5.03 -14.81 -2.48
N LYS A 223 -4.52 -16.03 -2.31
CA LYS A 223 -3.57 -16.66 -3.22
C LYS A 223 -4.29 -17.60 -4.17
N ILE A 224 -3.89 -17.62 -5.45
CA ILE A 224 -4.36 -18.58 -6.42
C ILE A 224 -3.58 -19.89 -6.23
N GLU A 225 -4.29 -20.99 -6.04
CA GLU A 225 -3.68 -22.31 -5.87
C GLU A 225 -2.95 -22.76 -7.15
N GLY A 226 -1.71 -23.24 -6.99
CA GLY A 226 -0.89 -23.72 -8.12
C GLY A 226 -0.19 -22.61 -8.91
N GLU A 227 -0.44 -21.32 -8.60
CA GLU A 227 0.11 -20.17 -9.32
C GLU A 227 0.88 -19.25 -8.37
N ASP A 228 1.88 -18.53 -8.90
CA ASP A 228 2.49 -17.40 -8.20
C ASP A 228 1.68 -16.12 -8.46
N LEU A 229 0.40 -16.16 -8.10
CA LEU A 229 -0.54 -15.05 -8.27
C LEU A 229 -1.39 -14.85 -7.01
N TYR A 230 -1.68 -13.58 -6.73
CA TYR A 230 -2.52 -13.12 -5.63
C TYR A 230 -3.55 -12.13 -6.16
N LEU A 231 -4.81 -12.23 -5.70
CA LEU A 231 -5.82 -11.22 -5.95
C LEU A 231 -5.47 -9.93 -5.21
N ILE A 232 -5.60 -8.78 -5.85
CA ILE A 232 -5.28 -7.50 -5.23
C ILE A 232 -6.28 -7.10 -4.15
N GLY A 233 -5.80 -6.55 -3.03
CA GLY A 233 -6.64 -5.90 -2.01
C GLY A 233 -6.91 -4.41 -2.30
N THR A 234 -6.20 -3.85 -3.29
CA THR A 234 -6.31 -2.47 -3.79
C THR A 234 -5.53 -2.35 -5.10
N SER A 235 -5.95 -1.47 -6.00
CA SER A 235 -5.21 -1.20 -7.25
C SER A 235 -3.85 -0.51 -7.02
N GLU A 236 -3.61 0.07 -5.84
CA GLU A 236 -2.29 0.55 -5.42
C GLU A 236 -1.21 -0.48 -5.72
N HIS A 237 -1.46 -1.74 -5.32
CA HIS A 237 -0.50 -2.83 -5.47
C HIS A 237 -0.01 -2.98 -6.91
N SER A 238 -0.94 -3.02 -7.86
CA SER A 238 -0.62 -3.16 -9.28
C SER A 238 -0.04 -1.88 -9.86
N MET A 239 -0.55 -0.71 -9.46
CA MET A 239 -0.06 0.58 -9.96
C MET A 239 1.38 0.84 -9.55
N ILE A 240 1.75 0.56 -8.30
CA ILE A 240 3.14 0.65 -7.84
C ILE A 240 3.99 -0.45 -8.48
N GLY A 241 3.47 -1.68 -8.54
CA GLY A 241 4.14 -2.84 -9.16
C GLY A 241 4.49 -2.63 -10.64
N LYS A 242 3.75 -1.76 -11.36
CA LYS A 242 4.04 -1.36 -12.74
C LYS A 242 5.47 -0.83 -12.93
N PHE A 243 6.03 -0.23 -11.90
CA PHE A 243 7.36 0.41 -11.96
C PHE A 243 8.48 -0.46 -11.40
N LYS A 244 8.21 -1.71 -11.03
CA LYS A 244 9.22 -2.63 -10.52
C LYS A 244 10.44 -2.69 -11.43
N ASP A 245 11.64 -2.57 -10.82
CA ASP A 245 12.95 -2.59 -11.48
C ASP A 245 13.15 -1.50 -12.56
N GLN A 246 12.34 -0.41 -12.50
CA GLN A 246 12.44 0.69 -13.48
C GLN A 246 13.27 1.85 -12.93
N ILE A 247 13.95 2.53 -13.85
CA ILE A 247 14.51 3.86 -13.62
C ILE A 247 13.62 4.85 -14.38
N VAL A 248 12.75 5.52 -13.66
CA VAL A 248 11.85 6.53 -14.24
C VAL A 248 12.63 7.82 -14.52
N LYS A 249 12.21 8.57 -15.50
CA LYS A 249 12.84 9.87 -15.80
C LYS A 249 12.44 10.90 -14.75
N GLU A 250 13.41 11.65 -14.21
CA GLU A 250 13.13 12.66 -13.17
C GLU A 250 12.17 13.75 -13.66
N GLU A 251 12.26 14.14 -14.94
CA GLU A 251 11.38 15.10 -15.57
C GLU A 251 9.91 14.62 -15.69
N SER A 252 9.66 13.33 -15.55
CA SER A 252 8.29 12.76 -15.54
C SER A 252 7.64 12.76 -14.16
N LEU A 253 8.39 13.12 -13.11
CA LEU A 253 7.83 13.22 -11.75
C LEU A 253 7.17 14.60 -11.55
N PRO A 254 6.05 14.67 -10.86
CA PRO A 254 5.33 13.55 -10.25
C PRO A 254 4.54 12.72 -11.28
N ILE A 255 4.51 11.40 -11.10
CA ILE A 255 3.63 10.51 -11.85
C ILE A 255 2.36 10.32 -11.02
N THR A 256 1.23 10.80 -11.53
CA THR A 256 -0.08 10.74 -10.87
C THR A 256 -0.98 9.76 -11.61
N MET A 257 -1.48 8.74 -10.92
CA MET A 257 -2.37 7.73 -11.50
C MET A 257 -3.60 7.52 -10.63
N THR A 258 -4.72 7.24 -11.27
CA THR A 258 -5.95 6.80 -10.61
C THR A 258 -6.48 5.55 -11.28
N SER A 259 -7.11 4.68 -10.50
CA SER A 259 -7.57 3.38 -11.00
C SER A 259 -8.82 2.92 -10.28
N TYR A 260 -9.75 2.39 -11.05
CA TYR A 260 -10.80 1.52 -10.57
C TYR A 260 -10.33 0.08 -10.49
N SER A 261 -10.69 -0.62 -9.42
CA SER A 261 -10.53 -2.06 -9.35
C SER A 261 -11.54 -2.72 -8.40
N PRO A 262 -11.89 -4.00 -8.62
CA PRO A 262 -12.33 -4.84 -7.54
C PRO A 262 -11.19 -5.01 -6.53
N CYS A 263 -11.54 -5.18 -5.27
CA CYS A 263 -10.63 -5.41 -4.16
C CYS A 263 -11.07 -6.67 -3.43
N PHE A 264 -10.12 -7.54 -3.13
CA PHE A 264 -10.38 -8.83 -2.48
C PHE A 264 -9.61 -8.91 -1.17
N ARG A 265 -10.31 -9.07 -0.04
CA ARG A 265 -9.70 -9.12 1.29
C ARG A 265 -10.27 -10.27 2.11
N LYS A 266 -9.40 -11.01 2.79
CA LYS A 266 -9.80 -12.11 3.67
C LYS A 266 -10.57 -11.64 4.90
N GLU A 267 -10.41 -10.36 5.31
CA GLU A 267 -11.05 -9.75 6.48
C GLU A 267 -10.97 -10.65 7.75
N VAL A 268 -9.78 -11.18 8.01
CA VAL A 268 -9.55 -12.10 9.12
C VAL A 268 -9.81 -11.38 10.45
N GLY A 269 -10.67 -11.97 11.31
CA GLY A 269 -11.00 -11.44 12.63
C GLY A 269 -12.22 -10.50 12.67
N ALA A 270 -12.88 -10.24 11.54
CA ALA A 270 -14.14 -9.49 11.53
C ALA A 270 -15.31 -10.38 11.98
N HIS A 271 -15.95 -10.03 13.10
CA HIS A 271 -17.13 -10.73 13.64
C HIS A 271 -18.16 -9.72 14.18
N GLY A 272 -19.44 -10.10 14.14
CA GLY A 272 -20.51 -9.37 14.81
C GLY A 272 -21.49 -8.65 13.89
N ILE A 273 -22.07 -7.52 14.36
CA ILE A 273 -23.17 -6.79 13.69
C ILE A 273 -22.77 -6.27 12.29
N GLU A 274 -21.48 -6.12 12.02
CA GLU A 274 -20.94 -5.71 10.73
C GLU A 274 -21.14 -6.77 9.63
N GLU A 275 -21.35 -8.03 9.99
CA GLU A 275 -21.61 -9.14 9.05
C GLU A 275 -22.99 -9.04 8.39
N ARG A 276 -23.97 -8.45 9.07
CA ARG A 276 -25.32 -8.33 8.54
C ARG A 276 -25.43 -7.39 7.34
N GLY A 277 -24.59 -6.35 7.29
CA GLY A 277 -24.59 -5.34 6.24
C GLY A 277 -23.52 -5.55 5.17
N ILE A 278 -23.05 -4.42 4.62
CA ILE A 278 -22.00 -4.36 3.60
C ILE A 278 -20.77 -3.56 4.09
N TYR A 279 -20.65 -3.32 5.40
CA TYR A 279 -19.56 -2.50 5.96
C TYR A 279 -18.20 -3.19 5.83
N ARG A 280 -18.14 -4.49 6.10
CA ARG A 280 -16.94 -5.30 6.01
C ARG A 280 -17.23 -6.56 5.18
N VAL A 281 -16.59 -6.63 4.02
CA VAL A 281 -16.89 -7.65 2.99
C VAL A 281 -15.60 -8.14 2.32
N HIS A 282 -15.63 -9.35 1.78
CA HIS A 282 -14.49 -9.97 1.12
C HIS A 282 -14.21 -9.40 -0.28
N GLN A 283 -15.23 -8.81 -0.91
CA GLN A 283 -15.14 -8.20 -2.22
C GLN A 283 -15.88 -6.87 -2.22
N PHE A 284 -15.20 -5.82 -2.69
CA PHE A 284 -15.76 -4.48 -2.92
C PHE A 284 -15.03 -3.83 -4.09
N GLU A 285 -15.48 -2.66 -4.49
CA GLU A 285 -14.87 -1.89 -5.57
C GLU A 285 -14.28 -0.60 -5.02
N LYS A 286 -13.16 -0.17 -5.59
CA LYS A 286 -12.45 1.03 -5.14
C LYS A 286 -11.90 1.83 -6.31
N GLN A 287 -12.10 3.14 -6.25
CA GLN A 287 -11.30 4.10 -6.98
C GLN A 287 -10.14 4.53 -6.09
N GLU A 288 -8.93 4.36 -6.57
CA GLU A 288 -7.68 4.65 -5.87
C GLU A 288 -6.89 5.73 -6.58
N MET A 289 -6.06 6.47 -5.85
CA MET A 289 -5.05 7.37 -6.41
C MET A 289 -3.67 7.00 -5.89
N VAL A 290 -2.68 7.09 -6.76
CA VAL A 290 -1.27 6.80 -6.46
C VAL A 290 -0.40 7.91 -7.04
N VAL A 291 0.60 8.31 -6.29
CA VAL A 291 1.61 9.28 -6.72
C VAL A 291 3.01 8.71 -6.51
N LEU A 292 3.85 8.82 -7.55
CA LEU A 292 5.30 8.66 -7.44
C LEU A 292 5.90 10.05 -7.60
N CYS A 293 6.69 10.51 -6.64
CA CYS A 293 7.29 11.84 -6.67
C CYS A 293 8.72 11.84 -6.13
N LYS A 294 9.38 13.00 -6.18
CA LYS A 294 10.63 13.21 -5.47
C LYS A 294 10.37 13.13 -3.96
N PRO A 295 11.32 12.63 -3.16
CA PRO A 295 11.13 12.54 -1.69
C PRO A 295 10.76 13.89 -1.05
N GLU A 296 11.33 14.99 -1.50
CA GLU A 296 11.07 16.34 -1.02
C GLU A 296 9.64 16.83 -1.27
N ASP A 297 8.96 16.30 -2.30
CA ASP A 297 7.60 16.71 -2.68
C ASP A 297 6.52 15.83 -1.99
N ALA A 298 6.94 14.80 -1.23
CA ALA A 298 6.01 13.78 -0.71
C ALA A 298 4.96 14.36 0.23
N MET A 299 5.32 15.29 1.12
CA MET A 299 4.38 15.87 2.07
C MET A 299 3.37 16.81 1.41
N GLU A 300 3.78 17.57 0.39
CA GLU A 300 2.85 18.38 -0.41
C GLU A 300 1.81 17.51 -1.12
N TRP A 301 2.25 16.38 -1.71
CA TRP A 301 1.33 15.44 -2.33
C TRP A 301 0.43 14.73 -1.33
N TYR A 302 0.95 14.39 -0.14
CA TYR A 302 0.14 13.83 0.94
C TYR A 302 -1.04 14.74 1.30
N ASP A 303 -0.78 16.05 1.50
CA ASP A 303 -1.82 17.02 1.83
C ASP A 303 -2.83 17.20 0.69
N LYS A 304 -2.38 17.23 -0.57
CA LYS A 304 -3.27 17.30 -1.73
C LYS A 304 -4.17 16.06 -1.84
N MET A 305 -3.61 14.87 -1.63
CA MET A 305 -4.32 13.61 -1.86
C MET A 305 -5.49 13.43 -0.89
N TRP A 306 -5.29 13.60 0.42
CA TRP A 306 -6.41 13.47 1.35
C TRP A 306 -7.46 14.57 1.15
N SER A 307 -7.05 15.78 0.76
CA SER A 307 -7.99 16.87 0.48
C SER A 307 -8.93 16.57 -0.69
N TYR A 308 -8.48 15.81 -1.70
CA TYR A 308 -9.35 15.39 -2.81
C TYR A 308 -10.45 14.43 -2.33
N THR A 309 -10.16 13.53 -1.41
CA THR A 309 -11.20 12.66 -0.82
C THR A 309 -12.21 13.48 -0.02
N VAL A 310 -11.75 14.44 0.78
CA VAL A 310 -12.63 15.38 1.50
C VAL A 310 -13.54 16.13 0.51
N GLU A 311 -12.98 16.71 -0.55
CA GLU A 311 -13.73 17.44 -1.57
C GLU A 311 -14.80 16.55 -2.23
N LEU A 312 -14.42 15.32 -2.61
CA LEU A 312 -15.35 14.38 -3.23
C LEU A 312 -16.55 14.07 -2.32
N PHE A 313 -16.31 13.74 -1.07
CA PHE A 313 -17.40 13.43 -0.14
C PHE A 313 -18.26 14.67 0.16
N ARG A 314 -17.67 15.86 0.22
CA ARG A 314 -18.42 17.11 0.37
C ARG A 314 -19.33 17.40 -0.83
N ASN A 315 -18.88 17.07 -2.05
CA ASN A 315 -19.70 17.17 -3.28
C ASN A 315 -20.87 16.15 -3.29
N LEU A 316 -20.83 15.13 -2.46
CA LEU A 316 -21.90 14.15 -2.25
C LEU A 316 -22.81 14.52 -1.05
N ASP A 317 -22.68 15.74 -0.52
CA ASP A 317 -23.41 16.25 0.66
C ASP A 317 -23.14 15.45 1.95
N ILE A 318 -21.96 14.84 2.08
CA ILE A 318 -21.57 14.03 3.24
C ILE A 318 -20.57 14.82 4.09
N PRO A 319 -20.89 15.12 5.37
CA PRO A 319 -19.92 15.66 6.30
C PRO A 319 -18.81 14.65 6.60
N VAL A 320 -17.57 15.14 6.61
CA VAL A 320 -16.39 14.30 6.91
C VAL A 320 -15.48 14.96 7.93
N ARG A 321 -14.60 14.18 8.52
CA ARG A 321 -13.46 14.66 9.31
C ARG A 321 -12.18 13.97 8.86
N THR A 322 -11.05 14.56 9.21
CA THR A 322 -9.72 13.97 9.02
C THR A 322 -9.10 13.61 10.35
N LEU A 323 -8.49 12.42 10.43
CA LEU A 323 -7.74 11.94 11.58
C LEU A 323 -6.30 11.66 11.18
N GLU A 324 -5.35 12.23 11.91
CA GLU A 324 -3.95 11.82 11.82
C GLU A 324 -3.76 10.51 12.59
N CYS A 325 -3.30 9.47 11.90
CA CYS A 325 -3.02 8.18 12.54
C CYS A 325 -1.81 8.29 13.46
N CYS A 326 -1.93 7.75 14.67
CA CYS A 326 -0.85 7.70 15.63
C CYS A 326 0.17 6.61 15.30
N SER A 327 1.33 6.66 15.94
CA SER A 327 2.48 5.81 15.63
C SER A 327 2.22 4.30 15.73
N GLY A 328 1.37 3.88 16.68
CA GLY A 328 1.03 2.46 16.89
C GLY A 328 0.00 1.93 15.89
N ASP A 329 -0.80 2.81 15.27
CA ASP A 329 -1.78 2.47 14.23
C ASP A 329 -1.15 2.41 12.81
N LEU A 330 0.04 3.02 12.63
CA LEU A 330 0.71 3.01 11.32
C LEU A 330 1.24 1.63 10.95
N ALA A 331 0.83 1.11 9.79
CA ALA A 331 1.43 -0.08 9.19
C ALA A 331 2.96 0.08 8.97
N ASP A 332 3.69 -1.04 8.86
CA ASP A 332 5.16 -1.05 8.86
C ASP A 332 5.81 -0.18 7.78
N LEU A 333 5.19 -0.03 6.61
CA LEU A 333 5.78 0.73 5.50
C LEU A 333 5.42 2.22 5.53
N LYS A 334 4.40 2.61 6.30
CA LYS A 334 3.90 3.99 6.32
C LYS A 334 4.84 4.93 7.08
N VAL A 335 5.10 6.09 6.50
CA VAL A 335 5.77 7.23 7.13
C VAL A 335 4.77 8.08 7.89
N LYS A 336 3.61 8.33 7.27
CA LYS A 336 2.51 9.10 7.82
C LYS A 336 1.20 8.68 7.16
N SER A 337 0.08 8.74 7.90
CA SER A 337 -1.25 8.39 7.38
C SER A 337 -2.32 9.30 7.97
N CYS A 338 -3.28 9.68 7.12
CA CYS A 338 -4.47 10.44 7.51
C CYS A 338 -5.70 9.68 7.03
N ASP A 339 -6.60 9.38 7.94
CA ASP A 339 -7.89 8.80 7.60
C ASP A 339 -8.92 9.88 7.33
N VAL A 340 -9.76 9.66 6.34
CA VAL A 340 -10.97 10.45 6.09
C VAL A 340 -12.15 9.62 6.59
N GLU A 341 -12.90 10.20 7.52
CA GLU A 341 -14.08 9.56 8.08
C GLU A 341 -15.34 10.33 7.71
N ALA A 342 -16.40 9.61 7.32
CA ALA A 342 -17.71 10.16 7.02
C ALA A 342 -18.63 10.12 8.24
N TRP A 343 -19.49 11.11 8.36
CA TRP A 343 -20.52 11.18 9.38
C TRP A 343 -21.60 10.12 9.14
N SER A 344 -21.96 9.40 10.18
CA SER A 344 -23.16 8.54 10.23
C SER A 344 -24.22 9.20 11.11
N PRO A 345 -25.27 9.80 10.55
CA PRO A 345 -26.36 10.39 11.35
C PRO A 345 -27.12 9.33 12.17
N ARG A 346 -27.19 8.09 11.68
CA ARG A 346 -27.78 6.96 12.39
C ARG A 346 -27.00 6.58 13.65
N GLN A 347 -25.66 6.45 13.52
CA GLN A 347 -24.80 6.06 14.63
C GLN A 347 -24.36 7.25 15.50
N LYS A 348 -24.56 8.48 15.02
CA LYS A 348 -24.10 9.74 15.63
C LYS A 348 -22.58 9.74 15.86
N LYS A 349 -21.84 9.14 14.92
CA LYS A 349 -20.38 9.06 14.94
C LYS A 349 -19.82 9.07 13.52
N TYR A 350 -18.53 9.33 13.41
CA TYR A 350 -17.78 9.19 12.17
C TYR A 350 -17.26 7.76 12.02
N PHE A 351 -17.03 7.33 10.78
CA PHE A 351 -16.38 6.06 10.45
C PHE A 351 -15.53 6.21 9.17
N GLU A 352 -14.45 5.47 9.10
CA GLU A 352 -13.46 5.52 8.03
C GLU A 352 -14.07 5.17 6.66
N VAL A 353 -13.84 6.05 5.67
CA VAL A 353 -14.22 5.89 4.26
C VAL A 353 -13.03 5.97 3.33
N GLY A 354 -11.87 6.39 3.79
CA GLY A 354 -10.64 6.46 3.04
C GLY A 354 -9.43 6.68 3.93
N SER A 355 -8.26 6.26 3.46
CA SER A 355 -6.99 6.43 4.14
C SER A 355 -5.93 6.85 3.15
N CYS A 356 -5.27 7.98 3.42
CA CYS A 356 -4.17 8.54 2.68
C CYS A 356 -2.86 8.21 3.36
N SER A 357 -1.86 7.74 2.63
CA SER A 357 -0.57 7.38 3.20
C SER A 357 0.60 7.82 2.33
N THR A 358 1.65 8.33 2.97
CA THR A 358 2.97 8.38 2.36
C THR A 358 3.83 7.24 2.91
N LEU A 359 4.51 6.54 2.02
CA LEU A 359 5.37 5.41 2.35
C LEU A 359 6.86 5.79 2.19
N GLY A 360 7.13 7.08 1.89
CA GLY A 360 8.47 7.51 1.55
C GLY A 360 9.05 6.63 0.44
N ASP A 361 10.28 6.19 0.59
CA ASP A 361 10.95 5.33 -0.38
C ASP A 361 10.86 3.82 -0.08
N ALA A 362 10.07 3.41 0.92
CA ALA A 362 10.05 2.02 1.39
C ALA A 362 9.62 1.00 0.33
N GLN A 363 8.54 1.29 -0.42
CA GLN A 363 8.09 0.44 -1.53
C GLN A 363 9.06 0.51 -2.70
N ALA A 364 9.56 1.70 -3.02
CA ALA A 364 10.52 1.90 -4.09
C ALA A 364 11.82 1.11 -3.86
N ARG A 365 12.34 1.06 -2.62
CA ARG A 365 13.50 0.23 -2.26
C ARG A 365 13.23 -1.27 -2.42
N ARG A 366 12.04 -1.73 -2.04
CA ARG A 366 11.66 -3.15 -2.15
C ARG A 366 11.49 -3.59 -3.61
N LEU A 367 10.96 -2.69 -4.44
CA LEU A 367 10.62 -2.96 -5.85
C LEU A 367 11.69 -2.45 -6.85
N GLY A 368 12.78 -1.82 -6.38
CA GLY A 368 13.82 -1.32 -7.26
C GLY A 368 13.39 -0.11 -8.10
N ILE A 369 12.43 0.71 -7.64
CA ILE A 369 11.92 1.87 -8.38
C ILE A 369 12.81 3.08 -8.13
N ARG A 370 13.56 3.50 -9.11
CA ARG A 370 14.55 4.57 -8.99
C ARG A 370 14.29 5.67 -10.02
N THR A 371 14.87 6.82 -9.76
CA THR A 371 15.01 7.90 -10.75
C THR A 371 16.46 8.32 -10.86
N LYS A 372 16.81 8.99 -11.96
CA LYS A 372 18.14 9.54 -12.18
C LYS A 372 18.01 11.02 -12.53
N GLY A 373 18.61 11.85 -11.69
CA GLY A 373 18.69 13.30 -11.86
C GLY A 373 20.09 13.83 -11.65
N GLU A 374 20.22 15.15 -11.46
CA GLU A 374 21.52 15.82 -11.27
C GLU A 374 22.28 15.31 -10.04
N ARG A 375 21.60 14.95 -8.96
CA ARG A 375 22.17 14.36 -7.73
C ARG A 375 22.47 12.85 -7.84
N GLY A 376 22.39 12.28 -9.04
CA GLY A 376 22.62 10.86 -9.30
C GLY A 376 21.35 10.02 -9.29
N THR A 377 21.49 8.72 -9.00
CA THR A 377 20.35 7.78 -8.93
C THR A 377 19.84 7.66 -7.50
N TYR A 378 18.53 7.81 -7.30
CA TYR A 378 17.89 7.70 -5.99
C TYR A 378 16.50 7.03 -6.09
N TYR A 379 15.95 6.62 -4.95
CA TYR A 379 14.60 6.04 -4.88
C TYR A 379 13.53 7.14 -4.84
N VAL A 380 12.42 6.90 -5.53
CA VAL A 380 11.26 7.80 -5.50
C VAL A 380 10.46 7.61 -4.21
N ALA A 381 9.68 8.61 -3.81
CA ALA A 381 8.64 8.44 -2.81
C ALA A 381 7.35 7.93 -3.47
N THR A 382 6.61 7.08 -2.75
CA THR A 382 5.30 6.57 -3.17
C THR A 382 4.23 6.96 -2.16
N LEU A 383 3.06 7.34 -2.69
CA LEU A 383 1.89 7.69 -1.91
C LEU A 383 0.65 7.00 -2.49
N ASN A 384 -0.29 6.69 -1.64
CA ASN A 384 -1.60 6.18 -2.04
C ASN A 384 -2.71 6.84 -1.23
N ASN A 385 -3.91 6.89 -1.81
CA ASN A 385 -5.10 7.29 -1.10
C ASN A 385 -6.34 6.71 -1.77
N THR A 386 -7.29 6.32 -0.94
CA THR A 386 -8.63 5.93 -1.40
C THR A 386 -9.41 7.17 -1.83
N VAL A 387 -9.78 7.23 -3.10
CA VAL A 387 -10.73 8.23 -3.59
C VAL A 387 -12.14 7.91 -3.11
N LEU A 388 -12.59 6.66 -3.35
CA LEU A 388 -13.87 6.13 -2.93
C LEU A 388 -13.84 4.59 -2.90
N ALA A 389 -14.24 3.99 -1.78
CA ALA A 389 -14.49 2.56 -1.63
C ALA A 389 -16.01 2.34 -1.51
N THR A 390 -16.59 1.54 -2.41
CA THR A 390 -18.04 1.53 -2.68
C THR A 390 -18.90 1.23 -1.46
N THR A 391 -18.56 0.22 -0.67
CA THR A 391 -19.47 -0.24 0.40
C THR A 391 -19.60 0.77 1.52
N ARG A 392 -18.48 1.27 2.05
CA ARG A 392 -18.51 2.29 3.12
C ARG A 392 -19.04 3.63 2.60
N ALA A 393 -18.64 4.04 1.39
CA ALA A 393 -19.17 5.26 0.78
C ALA A 393 -20.67 5.16 0.52
N LEU A 394 -21.19 4.01 0.10
CA LEU A 394 -22.63 3.79 -0.10
C LEU A 394 -23.42 3.88 1.22
N ILE A 395 -22.86 3.34 2.32
CA ILE A 395 -23.46 3.48 3.66
C ILE A 395 -23.52 4.95 4.05
N ALA A 396 -22.40 5.67 3.97
CA ALA A 396 -22.34 7.09 4.30
C ALA A 396 -23.33 7.90 3.42
N PHE A 397 -23.37 7.60 2.12
CA PHE A 397 -24.25 8.25 1.18
C PHE A 397 -25.73 8.06 1.53
N ILE A 398 -26.13 6.80 1.71
CA ILE A 398 -27.51 6.45 2.01
C ILE A 398 -27.95 7.11 3.33
N GLU A 399 -27.18 7.00 4.40
CA GLU A 399 -27.55 7.54 5.70
C GLU A 399 -27.65 9.07 5.71
N ASN A 400 -26.81 9.79 4.94
CA ASN A 400 -26.86 11.25 4.88
C ASN A 400 -27.90 11.81 3.89
N ASN A 401 -28.38 10.99 2.94
CA ASN A 401 -29.34 11.42 1.92
C ASN A 401 -30.72 10.76 2.07
N TYR A 402 -30.96 10.00 3.15
CA TYR A 402 -32.23 9.35 3.45
C TYR A 402 -33.28 10.35 3.93
N ASN A 403 -34.51 10.22 3.43
CA ASN A 403 -35.65 11.04 3.80
C ASN A 403 -36.66 10.24 4.64
N GLU A 404 -37.49 10.94 5.42
CA GLU A 404 -38.56 10.35 6.25
C GLU A 404 -39.55 9.51 5.43
N ASP A 405 -39.78 9.89 4.16
CA ASP A 405 -40.64 9.15 3.23
C ASP A 405 -40.01 7.87 2.65
N GLY A 406 -38.80 7.51 3.10
CA GLY A 406 -38.04 6.35 2.63
C GLY A 406 -37.27 6.58 1.31
N SER A 407 -37.37 7.74 0.71
CA SER A 407 -36.61 8.08 -0.51
C SER A 407 -35.16 8.46 -0.17
N ILE A 408 -34.28 8.40 -1.17
CA ILE A 408 -32.88 8.82 -1.08
C ILE A 408 -32.62 9.93 -2.07
N ASN A 409 -32.17 11.09 -1.61
CA ASN A 409 -31.81 12.22 -2.45
C ASN A 409 -30.55 11.93 -3.26
N ILE A 410 -30.48 12.47 -4.49
CA ILE A 410 -29.30 12.39 -5.34
C ILE A 410 -28.69 13.79 -5.48
N PRO A 411 -27.52 14.05 -4.88
CA PRO A 411 -26.81 15.31 -5.00
C PRO A 411 -26.54 15.70 -6.45
N VAL A 412 -26.46 17.00 -6.73
CA VAL A 412 -26.29 17.54 -8.08
C VAL A 412 -25.12 16.91 -8.82
N ALA A 413 -23.99 16.72 -8.13
CA ALA A 413 -22.78 16.12 -8.70
C ALA A 413 -22.99 14.70 -9.24
N LEU A 414 -23.95 13.94 -8.68
CA LEU A 414 -24.18 12.54 -9.04
C LEU A 414 -25.34 12.35 -10.05
N ARG A 415 -26.21 13.35 -10.22
CA ARG A 415 -27.39 13.26 -11.12
C ARG A 415 -27.05 12.87 -12.56
N PRO A 416 -25.97 13.38 -13.20
CA PRO A 416 -25.60 12.96 -14.56
C PRO A 416 -25.39 11.45 -14.68
N TYR A 417 -24.81 10.82 -13.66
CA TYR A 417 -24.53 9.38 -13.61
C TYR A 417 -25.76 8.54 -13.25
N MET A 418 -26.78 9.18 -12.68
CA MET A 418 -28.08 8.57 -12.34
C MET A 418 -29.19 8.85 -13.39
N GLY A 419 -28.79 9.34 -14.57
CA GLY A 419 -29.75 9.67 -15.67
C GLY A 419 -30.66 10.84 -15.33
N GLY A 420 -30.16 11.82 -14.59
CA GLY A 420 -30.88 13.03 -14.20
C GLY A 420 -31.82 12.85 -13.01
N LYS A 421 -31.90 11.68 -12.39
CA LYS A 421 -32.77 11.46 -11.21
C LYS A 421 -32.32 12.36 -10.06
N GLU A 422 -33.30 13.00 -9.42
CA GLU A 422 -33.08 13.79 -8.19
C GLU A 422 -33.30 12.99 -6.91
N LYS A 423 -34.07 11.91 -7.01
CA LYS A 423 -34.36 10.96 -5.93
C LYS A 423 -34.49 9.55 -6.50
N ILE A 424 -34.23 8.57 -5.63
CA ILE A 424 -34.71 7.19 -5.80
C ILE A 424 -35.76 6.91 -4.74
N THR A 425 -36.80 6.22 -5.12
CA THR A 425 -37.98 5.92 -4.27
C THR A 425 -38.21 4.42 -4.22
N VAL A 426 -38.71 3.96 -3.10
CA VAL A 426 -39.20 2.59 -2.96
C VAL A 426 -40.37 2.40 -3.94
N LYS A 427 -40.41 1.26 -4.62
CA LYS A 427 -41.46 0.95 -5.62
C LYS A 427 -42.81 0.63 -4.95
#